data_cefb72f83df527e4e1e7fb65c954a9ba
#
_entry.id   cefb72f83df527e4e1e7fb65c954a9ba
#
_cell.length_a   1.000
_cell.length_b   1.000
_cell.length_c   1.000
_cell.angle_alpha   90.00
_cell.angle_beta   90.00
_cell.angle_gamma   90.00
#
_symmetry.space_group_name_H-M   'P 1'
#
loop_
_entity.id
_entity.type
_entity.pdbx_description
1 polymer ?
#
loop_
_entity_poly.entity_id
_entity_poly.type
_entity_poly.pdbx_seq_one_letter_code
_entity_poly.pdbx_strand_id
1 'polypeptide(L)'
;MRYAWPLLLCSIFVSLQVKAAAYDNHADTIPKKPIAETDTVTRKQSLSIGVSFGSDAQFFGRTGTKKYPFMNSDIIYNAKSGFFVYGSLYKVFTSTPIIDETDVGGGYFYRFSSKFTGNISYTRFIFNRDALIIKSASSNDVNFNNSYDWKIMKTGVVLDYLFGQVSDVFVTINNSKYFESNFGIFDDKDYLSFNPGISIILGTQNFVQKYSINHPGTFDNDNLLPPPLHSYSGYNSEFHMLNYSFKLPIAYNRPHYTFEFAYKYSIPVNVEGILRNRRESFYNLTFYYLFY
;
A
#
# COMPACT_ATOMS: atom_id res chain seq x y z
N MET A 1 -24.31 -20.83 -37.22
CA MET A 1 -23.32 -19.73 -37.29
C MET A 1 -22.90 -19.41 -35.86
N ARG A 2 -21.65 -19.75 -35.49
CA ARG A 2 -21.09 -19.52 -34.14
C ARG A 2 -20.23 -18.28 -34.22
N TYR A 3 -20.62 -17.20 -33.56
CA TYR A 3 -19.76 -16.04 -33.35
C TYR A 3 -18.94 -16.27 -32.07
N ALA A 4 -17.67 -16.57 -32.23
CA ALA A 4 -16.69 -16.54 -31.19
C ALA A 4 -16.27 -15.06 -31.00
N TRP A 5 -16.60 -14.49 -29.83
CA TRP A 5 -16.05 -13.22 -29.39
C TRP A 5 -14.70 -13.50 -28.74
N PRO A 6 -13.63 -12.85 -29.15
CA PRO A 6 -12.39 -12.90 -28.41
C PRO A 6 -12.57 -12.03 -27.15
N LEU A 7 -12.55 -12.67 -25.99
CA LEU A 7 -12.38 -12.02 -24.69
C LEU A 7 -11.00 -11.35 -24.64
N LEU A 8 -10.98 -10.07 -24.95
CA LEU A 8 -9.84 -9.20 -24.66
C LEU A 8 -9.83 -8.95 -23.15
N LEU A 9 -9.12 -9.82 -22.43
CA LEU A 9 -8.79 -9.63 -21.04
C LEU A 9 -7.82 -8.45 -20.92
N CYS A 10 -8.34 -7.22 -20.84
CA CYS A 10 -7.59 -6.08 -20.35
C CYS A 10 -7.33 -6.32 -18.86
N SER A 11 -6.19 -6.91 -18.55
CA SER A 11 -5.67 -7.03 -17.21
C SER A 11 -5.15 -5.67 -16.74
N ILE A 12 -5.84 -5.08 -15.78
CA ILE A 12 -5.61 -3.75 -15.25
C ILE A 12 -5.30 -3.85 -13.74
N PHE A 13 -4.22 -3.24 -13.22
CA PHE A 13 -3.61 -3.57 -11.93
C PHE A 13 -3.02 -2.39 -11.12
N VAL A 14 -3.12 -2.26 -9.80
CA VAL A 14 -2.54 -1.21 -8.91
C VAL A 14 -2.12 -1.67 -7.52
N SER A 15 -1.17 -1.03 -6.92
CA SER A 15 -0.59 -1.30 -5.60
C SER A 15 -1.24 -0.60 -4.43
N LEU A 16 -1.33 -1.30 -3.32
CA LEU A 16 -1.13 -0.73 -2.00
C LEU A 16 0.40 -0.65 -1.81
N GLN A 17 0.93 0.53 -1.86
CA GLN A 17 2.28 0.70 -1.34
C GLN A 17 2.17 0.88 0.17
N VAL A 18 2.66 -0.08 0.95
CA VAL A 18 3.55 0.36 2.00
C VAL A 18 4.66 1.05 1.22
N LYS A 19 4.62 2.36 1.18
CA LYS A 19 5.65 3.14 0.52
C LYS A 19 6.91 3.06 1.39
N ALA A 20 7.67 1.99 1.28
CA ALA A 20 9.08 2.24 1.18
C ALA A 20 9.19 3.04 -0.10
N ALA A 21 9.35 4.35 0.01
CA ALA A 21 9.46 5.22 -1.13
C ALA A 21 10.67 4.74 -1.93
N ALA A 22 10.43 3.83 -2.87
CA ALA A 22 11.30 3.68 -4.00
C ALA A 22 11.13 4.97 -4.78
N TYR A 23 11.74 6.01 -4.26
CA TYR A 23 11.92 7.25 -4.94
C TYR A 23 12.78 6.93 -6.16
N ASP A 24 12.14 6.71 -7.28
CA ASP A 24 12.79 6.83 -8.58
C ASP A 24 13.27 8.28 -8.65
N ASN A 25 14.56 8.48 -8.35
CA ASN A 25 15.24 9.77 -8.47
C ASN A 25 15.24 10.21 -9.94
N HIS A 26 14.14 10.79 -10.41
CA HIS A 26 14.12 11.70 -11.55
C HIS A 26 14.41 13.12 -11.09
N ALA A 27 15.55 13.32 -10.42
CA ALA A 27 16.11 14.63 -10.19
C ALA A 27 17.46 14.71 -10.90
N ASP A 28 17.45 14.69 -12.22
CA ASP A 28 18.55 15.21 -13.04
C ASP A 28 17.99 15.67 -14.40
N THR A 29 17.38 16.84 -14.41
CA THR A 29 17.24 17.64 -15.62
C THR A 29 18.48 18.51 -15.80
N ILE A 30 19.60 17.85 -16.10
CA ILE A 30 20.74 18.49 -16.77
C ILE A 30 20.59 18.20 -18.27
N PRO A 31 20.86 19.15 -19.18
CA PRO A 31 20.63 18.96 -20.61
C PRO A 31 21.38 17.74 -21.13
N LYS A 32 20.67 16.82 -21.75
CA LYS A 32 21.14 15.53 -22.26
C LYS A 32 22.25 15.71 -23.28
N LYS A 33 23.50 15.51 -22.87
CA LYS A 33 24.56 15.07 -23.76
C LYS A 33 24.48 13.54 -23.81
N PRO A 34 24.52 12.88 -24.98
CA PRO A 34 24.45 11.43 -25.06
C PRO A 34 25.74 10.85 -24.48
N ILE A 35 25.68 10.42 -23.22
CA ILE A 35 26.71 9.63 -22.56
C ILE A 35 26.31 8.18 -22.74
N ALA A 36 27.24 7.34 -23.22
CA ALA A 36 27.07 5.91 -23.28
C ALA A 36 26.56 5.38 -21.93
N GLU A 37 25.42 4.67 -21.94
CA GLU A 37 24.79 4.09 -20.77
C GLU A 37 25.73 3.03 -20.15
N THR A 38 26.58 3.47 -19.26
CA THR A 38 27.14 2.60 -18.23
C THR A 38 26.09 2.57 -17.10
N ASP A 39 25.41 1.44 -16.95
CA ASP A 39 24.27 1.20 -16.06
C ASP A 39 24.70 1.13 -14.56
N THR A 40 25.51 2.11 -14.12
CA THR A 40 25.94 2.29 -12.74
C THR A 40 25.02 3.29 -12.05
N VAL A 41 23.91 2.78 -11.50
CA VAL A 41 23.05 3.58 -10.61
C VAL A 41 23.81 3.85 -9.31
N THR A 42 24.36 5.06 -9.18
CA THR A 42 24.90 5.53 -7.91
C THR A 42 23.74 5.85 -6.96
N ARG A 43 23.41 4.92 -6.08
CA ARG A 43 22.45 5.18 -5.00
C ARG A 43 23.03 6.20 -4.04
N LYS A 44 22.28 7.25 -3.76
CA LYS A 44 22.60 8.19 -2.69
C LYS A 44 21.99 7.68 -1.38
N GLN A 45 22.68 7.95 -0.28
CA GLN A 45 22.13 7.80 1.06
C GLN A 45 21.04 8.86 1.25
N SER A 46 19.91 8.51 1.85
CA SER A 46 18.83 9.47 2.09
C SER A 46 18.03 9.13 3.35
N LEU A 47 17.51 10.16 4.00
CA LEU A 47 16.55 10.05 5.09
C LEU A 47 15.25 10.73 4.64
N SER A 48 14.12 10.03 4.73
CA SER A 48 12.80 10.55 4.42
C SER A 48 11.95 10.57 5.68
N ILE A 49 11.21 11.64 5.90
CA ILE A 49 10.21 11.77 6.96
C ILE A 49 8.87 12.07 6.29
N GLY A 50 7.83 11.32 6.65
CA GLY A 50 6.51 11.45 6.10
C GLY A 50 5.42 11.64 7.15
N VAL A 51 4.35 12.34 6.76
CA VAL A 51 3.10 12.39 7.49
C VAL A 51 1.96 12.24 6.50
N SER A 52 1.01 11.35 6.81
CA SER A 52 -0.17 11.15 5.97
C SER A 52 -1.45 11.13 6.80
N PHE A 53 -2.53 11.61 6.18
CA PHE A 53 -3.88 11.58 6.71
C PHE A 53 -4.77 10.81 5.75
N GLY A 54 -5.52 9.85 6.27
CA GLY A 54 -6.45 9.04 5.48
C GLY A 54 -7.88 9.14 5.98
N SER A 55 -8.83 9.13 5.06
CA SER A 55 -10.27 9.22 5.39
C SER A 55 -10.81 7.95 6.05
N ASP A 56 -10.15 6.81 5.85
CA ASP A 56 -10.53 5.52 6.44
C ASP A 56 -9.39 4.49 6.33
N ALA A 57 -9.23 3.69 7.38
CA ALA A 57 -8.23 2.63 7.44
C ALA A 57 -8.64 1.43 6.58
N GLN A 58 -7.72 0.95 5.76
CA GLN A 58 -7.88 -0.25 4.95
C GLN A 58 -6.79 -1.28 5.22
N PHE A 59 -7.15 -2.55 5.16
CA PHE A 59 -6.22 -3.67 5.23
C PHE A 59 -6.49 -4.64 4.06
N PHE A 60 -5.62 -4.69 3.08
CA PHE A 60 -5.75 -5.47 1.83
C PHE A 60 -7.14 -5.33 1.16
N GLY A 61 -7.62 -4.08 1.05
CA GLY A 61 -8.91 -3.77 0.46
C GLY A 61 -10.11 -4.03 1.38
N ARG A 62 -9.89 -4.46 2.61
CA ARG A 62 -10.91 -4.64 3.65
C ARG A 62 -11.00 -3.40 4.53
N THR A 63 -12.23 -3.09 4.97
CA THR A 63 -12.51 -1.99 5.88
C THR A 63 -13.32 -2.51 7.06
N GLY A 64 -13.11 -1.93 8.23
CA GLY A 64 -13.85 -2.26 9.44
C GLY A 64 -15.32 -1.89 9.34
N THR A 65 -16.11 -2.24 10.35
CA THR A 65 -17.56 -1.95 10.44
C THR A 65 -17.87 -0.45 10.37
N LYS A 66 -16.99 0.37 10.96
CA LYS A 66 -17.08 1.84 10.97
C LYS A 66 -15.93 2.46 10.17
N LYS A 67 -16.06 3.74 9.85
CA LYS A 67 -14.96 4.51 9.27
C LYS A 67 -13.95 4.88 10.35
N TYR A 68 -12.68 4.68 10.04
CA TYR A 68 -11.55 4.95 10.92
C TYR A 68 -10.57 5.91 10.25
N PRO A 69 -10.86 7.23 10.27
CA PRO A 69 -9.89 8.21 9.79
C PRO A 69 -8.62 8.14 10.64
N PHE A 70 -7.48 8.29 9.99
CA PHE A 70 -6.20 8.07 10.63
C PHE A 70 -5.13 9.06 10.22
N MET A 71 -4.10 9.14 11.03
CA MET A 71 -2.82 9.75 10.71
C MET A 71 -1.73 8.68 10.80
N ASN A 72 -0.79 8.72 9.89
CA ASN A 72 0.45 7.94 9.92
C ASN A 72 1.65 8.87 9.82
N SER A 73 2.70 8.61 10.61
CA SER A 73 3.98 9.30 10.51
C SER A 73 5.06 8.26 10.31
N ASP A 74 5.93 8.45 9.32
CA ASP A 74 6.97 7.51 8.98
C ASP A 74 8.34 8.17 8.85
N ILE A 75 9.38 7.39 9.11
CA ILE A 75 10.77 7.71 8.90
C ILE A 75 11.45 6.56 8.17
N ILE A 76 12.17 6.86 7.09
CA ILE A 76 12.84 5.86 6.25
C ILE A 76 14.27 6.30 6.01
N TYR A 77 15.23 5.44 6.34
CA TYR A 77 16.63 5.61 5.99
C TYR A 77 17.03 4.63 4.90
N ASN A 78 17.56 5.14 3.79
CA ASN A 78 18.07 4.37 2.68
C ASN A 78 19.60 4.46 2.63
N ALA A 79 20.28 3.33 2.69
CA ALA A 79 21.72 3.24 2.57
C ALA A 79 22.17 3.11 1.09
N LYS A 80 23.37 3.58 0.77
CA LYS A 80 23.98 3.43 -0.56
C LYS A 80 24.07 1.98 -1.03
N SER A 81 24.22 1.03 -0.10
CA SER A 81 24.28 -0.41 -0.38
C SER A 81 22.97 -1.01 -0.88
N GLY A 82 21.85 -0.29 -0.74
CA GLY A 82 20.51 -0.78 -1.06
C GLY A 82 19.73 -1.28 0.14
N PHE A 83 20.35 -1.42 1.31
CA PHE A 83 19.61 -1.66 2.55
C PHE A 83 18.80 -0.43 2.94
N PHE A 84 17.63 -0.66 3.52
CA PHE A 84 16.82 0.37 4.13
C PHE A 84 16.25 -0.10 5.46
N VAL A 85 15.99 0.85 6.34
CA VAL A 85 15.25 0.63 7.59
C VAL A 85 14.20 1.71 7.73
N TYR A 86 13.09 1.38 8.38
CA TYR A 86 12.01 2.32 8.60
C TYR A 86 11.27 2.09 9.91
N GLY A 87 10.61 3.13 10.36
CA GLY A 87 9.65 3.07 11.45
C GLY A 87 8.43 3.90 11.10
N SER A 88 7.24 3.48 11.58
CA SER A 88 6.03 4.28 11.46
C SER A 88 5.18 4.25 12.72
N LEU A 89 4.42 5.32 12.92
CA LEU A 89 3.47 5.50 14.01
C LEU A 89 2.10 5.73 13.41
N TYR A 90 1.14 4.93 13.80
CA TYR A 90 -0.21 4.98 13.28
C TYR A 90 -1.20 5.35 14.38
N LYS A 91 -2.07 6.33 14.10
CA LYS A 91 -3.11 6.82 15.00
C LYS A 91 -4.46 6.85 14.29
N VAL A 92 -5.44 6.14 14.86
CA VAL A 92 -6.85 6.24 14.47
C VAL A 92 -7.51 7.31 15.34
N PHE A 93 -8.15 8.32 14.74
CA PHE A 93 -8.69 9.46 15.49
C PHE A 93 -9.84 9.09 16.46
N THR A 94 -10.54 7.99 16.17
CA THR A 94 -11.66 7.50 17.01
C THR A 94 -11.23 6.53 18.11
N SER A 95 -9.97 6.14 18.15
CA SER A 95 -9.43 5.23 19.19
C SER A 95 -8.92 5.99 20.42
N THR A 96 -8.92 5.33 21.56
CA THR A 96 -8.46 5.89 22.84
C THR A 96 -6.93 6.02 22.93
N PRO A 97 -6.10 5.05 22.47
CA PRO A 97 -4.65 5.12 22.59
C PRO A 97 -4.08 6.33 21.84
N ILE A 98 -2.99 6.92 22.32
CA ILE A 98 -2.26 7.99 21.63
C ILE A 98 -1.66 7.45 20.30
N ILE A 99 -1.15 6.22 20.32
CA ILE A 99 -0.63 5.47 19.17
C ILE A 99 -1.31 4.11 19.16
N ASP A 100 -1.94 3.77 18.05
CA ASP A 100 -2.64 2.51 17.86
C ASP A 100 -1.70 1.40 17.42
N GLU A 101 -0.70 1.76 16.60
CA GLU A 101 0.25 0.83 16.02
C GLU A 101 1.60 1.51 15.79
N THR A 102 2.66 0.74 16.03
CA THR A 102 4.04 1.08 15.67
C THR A 102 4.59 -0.01 14.78
N ASP A 103 5.07 0.37 13.60
CA ASP A 103 5.75 -0.55 12.68
C ASP A 103 7.25 -0.28 12.71
N VAL A 104 8.04 -1.35 12.72
CA VAL A 104 9.49 -1.29 12.57
C VAL A 104 9.90 -2.33 11.55
N GLY A 105 10.67 -1.92 10.56
CA GLY A 105 11.06 -2.82 9.50
C GLY A 105 12.33 -2.43 8.79
N GLY A 106 12.72 -3.29 7.86
CA GLY A 106 13.84 -3.05 7.00
C GLY A 106 13.90 -4.05 5.86
N GLY A 107 14.75 -3.78 4.89
CA GLY A 107 14.83 -4.62 3.72
C GLY A 107 15.99 -4.25 2.81
N TYR A 108 15.93 -4.80 1.62
CA TYR A 108 16.95 -4.63 0.61
C TYR A 108 16.33 -4.36 -0.75
N PHE A 109 16.72 -3.26 -1.39
CA PHE A 109 16.39 -2.93 -2.77
C PHE A 109 17.36 -3.60 -3.74
N TYR A 110 16.83 -4.24 -4.77
CA TYR A 110 17.60 -4.78 -5.87
C TYR A 110 17.11 -4.26 -7.22
N ARG A 111 18.01 -4.28 -8.18
CA ARG A 111 17.72 -3.93 -9.58
C ARG A 111 18.41 -4.94 -10.48
N PHE A 112 17.63 -5.72 -11.22
CA PHE A 112 18.16 -6.67 -12.19
C PHE A 112 18.39 -6.04 -13.57
N SER A 113 17.61 -5.01 -13.89
CA SER A 113 17.77 -4.26 -15.15
C SER A 113 17.20 -2.85 -14.99
N SER A 114 17.38 -2.00 -16.00
CA SER A 114 16.72 -0.68 -16.05
C SER A 114 15.20 -0.75 -15.99
N LYS A 115 14.62 -1.90 -16.36
CA LYS A 115 13.17 -2.12 -16.38
C LYS A 115 12.66 -2.93 -15.18
N PHE A 116 13.49 -3.76 -14.56
CA PHE A 116 13.08 -4.65 -13.48
C PHE A 116 13.74 -4.26 -12.16
N THR A 117 12.92 -3.81 -11.23
CA THR A 117 13.34 -3.41 -9.87
C THR A 117 12.47 -4.09 -8.84
N GLY A 118 13.01 -4.27 -7.62
CA GLY A 118 12.24 -4.81 -6.53
C GLY A 118 12.89 -4.59 -5.18
N ASN A 119 12.18 -5.02 -4.16
CA ASN A 119 12.70 -5.11 -2.80
C ASN A 119 12.14 -6.33 -2.09
N ILE A 120 12.87 -6.76 -1.06
CA ILE A 120 12.40 -7.68 -0.04
C ILE A 120 12.49 -6.95 1.29
N SER A 121 11.45 -7.07 2.13
CA SER A 121 11.44 -6.46 3.45
C SER A 121 10.77 -7.34 4.49
N TYR A 122 11.10 -7.05 5.74
CA TYR A 122 10.44 -7.60 6.90
C TYR A 122 9.94 -6.44 7.76
N THR A 123 8.70 -6.58 8.27
CA THR A 123 8.05 -5.62 9.17
C THR A 123 7.58 -6.33 10.41
N ARG A 124 7.83 -5.72 11.56
CA ARG A 124 7.20 -6.06 12.84
C ARG A 124 6.13 -5.04 13.14
N PHE A 125 4.90 -5.50 13.37
CA PHE A 125 3.77 -4.70 13.82
C PHE A 125 3.62 -4.82 15.35
N ILE A 126 3.53 -3.70 16.03
CA ILE A 126 3.36 -3.60 17.48
C ILE A 126 2.07 -2.82 17.71
N PHE A 127 1.00 -3.53 18.12
CA PHE A 127 -0.31 -2.96 18.34
C PHE A 127 -0.51 -2.58 19.81
N ASN A 128 -1.20 -1.46 20.01
CA ASN A 128 -1.79 -1.18 21.31
C ASN A 128 -2.94 -2.18 21.56
N ARG A 129 -3.17 -2.55 22.82
CA ARG A 129 -4.21 -3.53 23.20
C ARG A 129 -5.60 -3.08 22.76
N ASP A 130 -5.88 -1.78 22.80
CA ASP A 130 -7.18 -1.18 22.50
C ASP A 130 -7.26 -0.62 21.07
N ALA A 131 -6.33 -1.02 20.20
CA ALA A 131 -6.31 -0.58 18.81
C ALA A 131 -7.48 -1.15 18.00
N LEU A 132 -8.16 -0.27 17.25
CA LEU A 132 -9.32 -0.62 16.42
C LEU A 132 -8.91 -1.04 14.99
N ILE A 133 -7.69 -1.54 14.81
CA ILE A 133 -7.11 -1.84 13.49
C ILE A 133 -7.33 -3.31 13.12
N ILE A 134 -7.86 -3.55 11.92
CA ILE A 134 -8.20 -4.89 11.42
C ILE A 134 -6.97 -5.83 11.40
N LYS A 135 -5.80 -5.33 11.03
CA LYS A 135 -4.58 -6.13 10.90
C LYS A 135 -3.96 -6.59 12.22
N SER A 136 -4.56 -6.26 13.37
CA SER A 136 -4.03 -6.61 14.71
C SER A 136 -3.87 -8.12 14.97
N ALA A 137 -4.46 -8.97 14.14
CA ALA A 137 -4.27 -10.43 14.19
C ALA A 137 -2.90 -10.90 13.69
N SER A 138 -2.19 -10.07 12.91
CA SER A 138 -0.88 -10.37 12.34
C SER A 138 0.16 -9.44 12.96
N SER A 139 1.28 -9.99 13.38
CA SER A 139 2.35 -9.24 14.07
C SER A 139 3.58 -9.03 13.20
N ASN A 140 3.69 -9.74 12.10
CA ASN A 140 4.84 -9.73 11.23
C ASN A 140 4.39 -9.81 9.79
N ASP A 141 5.22 -9.25 8.90
CA ASP A 141 5.06 -9.33 7.46
C ASP A 141 6.41 -9.54 6.77
N VAL A 142 6.44 -10.48 5.83
CA VAL A 142 7.51 -10.62 4.85
C VAL A 142 6.95 -10.21 3.50
N ASN A 143 7.48 -9.12 2.97
CA ASN A 143 7.01 -8.51 1.73
C ASN A 143 8.03 -8.73 0.61
N PHE A 144 7.53 -9.09 -0.56
CA PHE A 144 8.25 -9.22 -1.81
C PHE A 144 7.60 -8.31 -2.85
N ASN A 145 8.24 -7.21 -3.18
CA ASN A 145 7.70 -6.23 -4.13
C ASN A 145 8.57 -6.19 -5.37
N ASN A 146 7.98 -6.44 -6.53
CA ASN A 146 8.63 -6.40 -7.83
C ASN A 146 7.89 -5.52 -8.79
N SER A 147 8.60 -4.86 -9.68
CA SER A 147 7.98 -4.05 -10.72
C SER A 147 8.75 -4.13 -12.03
N TYR A 148 7.98 -4.12 -13.13
CA TYR A 148 8.48 -4.09 -14.48
C TYR A 148 7.96 -2.87 -15.24
N ASP A 149 8.87 -2.10 -15.81
CA ASP A 149 8.55 -0.91 -16.61
C ASP A 149 8.49 -1.30 -18.08
N TRP A 150 7.28 -1.23 -18.67
CA TRP A 150 7.00 -1.46 -20.08
C TRP A 150 7.25 -0.22 -20.94
N LYS A 151 7.70 0.91 -20.38
CA LYS A 151 7.77 2.28 -20.93
C LYS A 151 6.39 2.95 -21.12
N ILE A 152 5.39 2.22 -21.56
CA ILE A 152 4.00 2.73 -21.71
C ILE A 152 3.24 2.71 -20.40
N MET A 153 3.58 1.77 -19.51
CA MET A 153 2.98 1.56 -18.18
C MET A 153 3.96 0.79 -17.28
N LYS A 154 3.74 0.81 -15.98
CA LYS A 154 4.50 0.03 -15.00
C LYS A 154 3.58 -1.01 -14.36
N THR A 155 3.99 -2.27 -14.37
CA THR A 155 3.32 -3.36 -13.67
C THR A 155 4.10 -3.68 -12.41
N GLY A 156 3.42 -3.72 -11.26
CA GLY A 156 3.98 -4.16 -9.99
C GLY A 156 3.29 -5.44 -9.50
N VAL A 157 4.03 -6.32 -8.86
CA VAL A 157 3.51 -7.50 -8.15
C VAL A 157 4.08 -7.48 -6.74
N VAL A 158 3.20 -7.49 -5.76
CA VAL A 158 3.56 -7.53 -4.34
C VAL A 158 3.04 -8.83 -3.76
N LEU A 159 3.88 -9.57 -3.08
CA LEU A 159 3.54 -10.75 -2.31
C LEU A 159 3.82 -10.43 -0.83
N ASP A 160 2.78 -10.53 -0.01
CA ASP A 160 2.85 -10.34 1.44
C ASP A 160 2.55 -11.68 2.13
N TYR A 161 3.41 -12.09 3.05
CA TYR A 161 3.15 -13.18 3.97
C TYR A 161 3.11 -12.64 5.40
N LEU A 162 1.88 -12.51 5.89
CA LEU A 162 1.62 -12.05 7.24
C LEU A 162 1.53 -13.24 8.19
N PHE A 163 2.12 -13.11 9.37
CA PHE A 163 2.08 -14.14 10.39
C PHE A 163 2.10 -13.57 11.80
N GLY A 164 1.55 -14.34 12.74
CA GLY A 164 1.41 -13.95 14.14
C GLY A 164 0.45 -14.88 14.84
N GLN A 165 -0.69 -14.37 15.28
CA GLN A 165 -1.75 -15.23 15.84
C GLN A 165 -2.45 -16.03 14.74
N VAL A 166 -2.52 -15.51 13.54
CA VAL A 166 -2.95 -16.17 12.31
C VAL A 166 -1.95 -15.89 11.20
N SER A 167 -2.01 -16.64 10.11
CA SER A 167 -1.20 -16.42 8.92
C SER A 167 -2.09 -16.18 7.72
N ASP A 168 -1.73 -15.18 6.92
CA ASP A 168 -2.42 -14.81 5.68
C ASP A 168 -1.39 -14.56 4.57
N VAL A 169 -1.78 -14.86 3.33
CA VAL A 169 -1.00 -14.57 2.13
C VAL A 169 -1.81 -13.62 1.26
N PHE A 170 -1.15 -12.57 0.76
CA PHE A 170 -1.76 -11.64 -0.19
C PHE A 170 -0.88 -11.47 -1.42
N VAL A 171 -1.53 -11.37 -2.56
CA VAL A 171 -0.91 -10.99 -3.82
C VAL A 171 -1.61 -9.75 -4.33
N THR A 172 -0.87 -8.66 -4.42
CA THR A 172 -1.35 -7.42 -5.02
C THR A 172 -0.66 -7.23 -6.35
N ILE A 173 -1.43 -7.07 -7.38
CA ILE A 173 -0.93 -6.85 -8.72
C ILE A 173 -1.34 -5.46 -9.19
N ASN A 174 -0.43 -4.73 -9.86
CA ASN A 174 -0.45 -3.28 -10.08
C ASN A 174 -0.20 -2.88 -11.52
N ASN A 175 -1.01 -1.98 -12.07
CA ASN A 175 -0.63 -1.25 -13.28
C ASN A 175 -0.87 0.24 -13.11
N SER A 176 0.14 1.04 -13.42
CA SER A 176 0.05 2.49 -13.36
C SER A 176 0.79 3.13 -14.52
N LYS A 177 0.44 4.38 -14.80
CA LYS A 177 1.15 5.23 -15.75
C LYS A 177 1.52 6.53 -15.09
N TYR A 178 2.81 6.80 -15.02
CA TYR A 178 3.34 8.04 -14.50
C TYR A 178 3.33 9.14 -15.57
N PHE A 179 2.90 10.32 -15.18
CA PHE A 179 2.92 11.55 -15.96
C PHE A 179 3.52 12.66 -15.08
N GLU A 180 4.24 13.57 -15.70
CA GLU A 180 4.73 14.78 -15.04
C GLU A 180 4.50 16.00 -15.92
N SER A 181 4.37 17.17 -15.29
CA SER A 181 4.26 18.42 -16.02
C SER A 181 5.62 18.83 -16.59
N ASN A 182 5.61 19.43 -17.77
CA ASN A 182 6.81 20.01 -18.41
C ASN A 182 7.08 21.45 -17.92
N PHE A 183 6.33 21.94 -16.96
CA PHE A 183 6.38 23.29 -16.43
C PHE A 183 6.33 23.26 -14.90
N GLY A 184 7.05 24.20 -14.28
CA GLY A 184 6.94 24.48 -12.85
C GLY A 184 5.71 25.33 -12.56
N ILE A 185 5.16 25.22 -11.34
CA ILE A 185 4.01 26.03 -10.88
C ILE A 185 4.49 27.37 -10.32
N PHE A 186 5.56 27.34 -9.54
CA PHE A 186 6.12 28.51 -8.87
C PHE A 186 7.51 28.86 -9.38
N ASP A 187 8.34 27.87 -9.74
CA ASP A 187 9.67 28.04 -10.30
C ASP A 187 10.10 26.78 -11.11
N ASP A 188 11.30 26.84 -11.73
CA ASP A 188 11.81 25.75 -12.59
C ASP A 188 12.22 24.47 -11.81
N LYS A 189 12.10 24.47 -10.49
CA LYS A 189 12.51 23.35 -9.63
C LYS A 189 11.33 22.52 -9.14
N ASP A 190 10.12 22.94 -9.43
CA ASP A 190 8.93 22.22 -9.03
C ASP A 190 8.20 21.61 -10.24
N TYR A 191 7.39 20.59 -9.99
CA TYR A 191 6.55 20.00 -11.02
C TYR A 191 5.36 19.26 -10.38
N LEU A 192 4.30 19.10 -11.16
CA LEU A 192 3.19 18.21 -10.82
C LEU A 192 3.45 16.82 -11.38
N SER A 193 3.15 15.82 -10.61
CA SER A 193 3.11 14.45 -11.09
C SER A 193 1.72 13.82 -10.85
N PHE A 194 1.42 12.84 -11.68
CA PHE A 194 0.14 12.21 -11.76
C PHE A 194 0.37 10.74 -12.14
N ASN A 195 -0.09 9.81 -11.31
CA ASN A 195 0.18 8.39 -11.49
C ASN A 195 -1.10 7.53 -11.34
N PRO A 196 -2.07 7.69 -12.26
CA PRO A 196 -3.29 6.89 -12.23
C PRO A 196 -2.96 5.42 -12.35
N GLY A 197 -3.75 4.64 -11.65
CA GLY A 197 -3.54 3.22 -11.69
C GLY A 197 -4.73 2.42 -11.16
N ILE A 198 -4.71 1.11 -11.37
CA ILE A 198 -5.77 0.16 -11.01
C ILE A 198 -5.17 -1.08 -10.30
N SER A 199 -5.90 -1.72 -9.33
CA SER A 199 -5.47 -2.86 -8.46
C SER A 199 -6.37 -4.06 -8.49
N ILE A 200 -5.74 -5.22 -8.39
CA ILE A 200 -6.40 -6.43 -7.90
C ILE A 200 -5.62 -6.92 -6.69
N ILE A 201 -6.33 -7.26 -5.63
CA ILE A 201 -5.79 -7.90 -4.45
C ILE A 201 -6.43 -9.28 -4.33
N LEU A 202 -5.59 -10.30 -4.23
CA LEU A 202 -5.96 -11.68 -3.95
C LEU A 202 -5.37 -12.05 -2.59
N GLY A 203 -6.01 -12.97 -1.87
CA GLY A 203 -5.44 -13.43 -0.60
C GLY A 203 -6.38 -14.29 0.21
N THR A 204 -5.90 -14.69 1.38
CA THR A 204 -6.67 -15.37 2.42
C THR A 204 -7.29 -14.34 3.38
N GLN A 205 -8.22 -14.76 4.23
CA GLN A 205 -8.95 -13.87 5.15
C GLN A 205 -9.00 -14.44 6.59
N ASN A 206 -7.96 -15.19 7.01
CA ASN A 206 -7.91 -15.75 8.36
C ASN A 206 -7.92 -14.66 9.46
N PHE A 207 -7.35 -13.48 9.17
CA PHE A 207 -7.35 -12.32 10.07
C PHE A 207 -8.75 -11.84 10.43
N VAL A 208 -9.76 -12.02 9.57
CA VAL A 208 -11.14 -11.56 9.81
C VAL A 208 -11.75 -12.26 11.02
N GLN A 209 -11.57 -13.58 11.11
CA GLN A 209 -12.08 -14.36 12.23
C GLN A 209 -11.47 -13.94 13.55
N LYS A 210 -10.12 -13.73 13.55
CA LYS A 210 -9.42 -13.31 14.76
C LYS A 210 -9.79 -11.90 15.20
N TYR A 211 -9.94 -10.99 14.24
CA TYR A 211 -10.44 -9.64 14.51
C TYR A 211 -11.82 -9.67 15.18
N SER A 212 -12.74 -10.47 14.67
CA SER A 212 -14.10 -10.62 15.21
C SER A 212 -14.12 -11.18 16.63
N ILE A 213 -13.24 -12.13 16.96
CA ILE A 213 -13.09 -12.69 18.31
C ILE A 213 -12.55 -11.64 19.28
N ASN A 214 -11.56 -10.87 18.87
CA ASN A 214 -10.91 -9.88 19.74
C ASN A 214 -11.76 -8.64 19.98
N HIS A 215 -12.79 -8.38 19.17
CA HIS A 215 -13.63 -7.19 19.23
C HIS A 215 -15.13 -7.54 19.28
N PRO A 216 -15.59 -8.31 20.30
CA PRO A 216 -16.99 -8.77 20.36
C PRO A 216 -18.03 -7.65 20.56
N GLY A 217 -17.60 -6.46 21.00
CA GLY A 217 -18.49 -5.31 21.26
C GLY A 217 -18.66 -4.34 20.09
N THR A 218 -18.10 -4.61 18.92
CA THR A 218 -18.27 -3.73 17.73
C THR A 218 -19.54 -4.01 16.93
N PHE A 219 -20.37 -4.93 17.40
CA PHE A 219 -21.69 -5.19 16.82
C PHE A 219 -22.65 -4.07 17.23
N ASP A 220 -23.12 -3.27 16.28
CA ASP A 220 -24.29 -2.42 16.51
C ASP A 220 -25.50 -3.31 16.83
N ASN A 221 -26.22 -2.99 17.93
CA ASN A 221 -27.36 -3.73 18.45
C ASN A 221 -28.61 -3.75 17.54
N ASP A 222 -28.51 -3.36 16.28
CA ASP A 222 -29.61 -3.43 15.33
C ASP A 222 -29.64 -4.79 14.63
N ASN A 223 -30.32 -5.75 15.30
CA ASN A 223 -31.01 -6.90 14.69
C ASN A 223 -30.23 -7.93 13.87
N LEU A 224 -28.99 -8.22 14.19
CA LEU A 224 -28.36 -9.45 13.70
C LEU A 224 -27.92 -10.30 14.88
N LEU A 225 -28.64 -11.40 15.11
CA LEU A 225 -28.12 -12.52 15.87
C LEU A 225 -26.69 -12.79 15.39
N PRO A 226 -25.70 -12.96 16.31
CA PRO A 226 -24.38 -13.39 15.91
C PRO A 226 -24.57 -14.63 15.00
N PRO A 227 -23.90 -14.69 13.84
CA PRO A 227 -23.96 -15.91 13.05
C PRO A 227 -23.60 -17.04 14.00
N PRO A 228 -24.33 -18.18 13.94
CA PRO A 228 -24.07 -19.27 14.87
C PRO A 228 -22.58 -19.56 14.81
N LEU A 229 -21.94 -19.65 15.98
CA LEU A 229 -20.58 -20.12 16.14
C LEU A 229 -20.53 -21.57 15.59
N HIS A 230 -20.54 -21.70 14.28
CA HIS A 230 -20.11 -22.94 13.69
C HIS A 230 -18.68 -23.10 14.13
N SER A 231 -18.43 -24.17 14.87
CA SER A 231 -17.12 -24.64 15.26
C SER A 231 -16.28 -24.77 13.98
N TYR A 232 -15.60 -23.70 13.61
CA TYR A 232 -14.64 -23.74 12.51
C TYR A 232 -13.43 -24.52 12.98
N SER A 233 -13.54 -25.85 12.90
CA SER A 233 -12.40 -26.73 12.97
C SER A 233 -11.68 -26.70 11.62
N GLY A 234 -10.76 -25.77 11.48
CA GLY A 234 -9.91 -25.68 10.29
C GLY A 234 -9.72 -24.22 9.85
N TYR A 235 -8.59 -23.62 10.24
CA TYR A 235 -8.10 -22.36 9.72
C TYR A 235 -7.64 -22.55 8.26
N ASN A 236 -8.56 -22.49 7.31
CA ASN A 236 -8.21 -22.41 5.89
C ASN A 236 -9.26 -21.56 5.20
N SER A 237 -9.07 -20.24 5.24
CA SER A 237 -9.75 -19.41 4.26
C SER A 237 -9.14 -19.71 2.89
N GLU A 238 -9.99 -19.95 1.92
CA GLU A 238 -9.56 -20.14 0.54
C GLU A 238 -8.90 -18.87 0.01
N PHE A 239 -7.98 -19.03 -0.92
CA PHE A 239 -7.31 -17.91 -1.58
C PHE A 239 -8.23 -17.35 -2.67
N HIS A 240 -8.75 -16.15 -2.46
CA HIS A 240 -9.73 -15.51 -3.31
C HIS A 240 -9.26 -14.14 -3.80
N MET A 241 -9.96 -13.63 -4.79
CA MET A 241 -9.92 -12.21 -5.09
C MET A 241 -10.63 -11.44 -3.98
N LEU A 242 -9.96 -10.41 -3.45
CA LEU A 242 -10.46 -9.62 -2.33
C LEU A 242 -10.95 -8.25 -2.76
N ASN A 243 -10.27 -7.60 -3.69
CA ASN A 243 -10.57 -6.22 -4.02
C ASN A 243 -10.12 -5.83 -5.42
N TYR A 244 -10.90 -4.96 -6.05
CA TYR A 244 -10.48 -4.12 -7.17
C TYR A 244 -10.40 -2.68 -6.69
N SER A 245 -9.44 -1.92 -7.16
CA SER A 245 -9.44 -0.49 -6.89
C SER A 245 -8.83 0.32 -8.03
N PHE A 246 -9.30 1.55 -8.16
CA PHE A 246 -8.68 2.58 -8.96
C PHE A 246 -8.07 3.62 -8.02
N LYS A 247 -6.84 4.07 -8.30
CA LYS A 247 -6.16 5.11 -7.53
C LYS A 247 -5.73 6.25 -8.46
N LEU A 248 -5.86 7.46 -7.96
CA LEU A 248 -5.51 8.68 -8.64
C LEU A 248 -4.72 9.59 -7.71
N PRO A 249 -3.40 9.42 -7.59
CA PRO A 249 -2.54 10.34 -6.87
C PRO A 249 -2.16 11.51 -7.76
N ILE A 250 -2.15 12.69 -7.18
CA ILE A 250 -1.64 13.94 -7.75
C ILE A 250 -0.64 14.48 -6.73
N ALA A 251 0.59 14.74 -7.17
CA ALA A 251 1.62 15.23 -6.28
C ALA A 251 2.28 16.50 -6.82
N TYR A 252 2.49 17.43 -5.92
CA TYR A 252 3.36 18.57 -6.09
C TYR A 252 4.74 18.22 -5.54
N ASN A 253 5.75 18.29 -6.38
CA ASN A 253 7.10 17.84 -6.09
C ASN A 253 8.08 19.00 -6.12
N ARG A 254 8.98 19.01 -5.14
CA ARG A 254 10.20 19.83 -5.09
C ARG A 254 11.40 18.97 -4.72
N PRO A 255 12.64 19.47 -4.88
CA PRO A 255 13.84 18.67 -4.60
C PRO A 255 13.88 18.02 -3.21
N HIS A 256 13.31 18.68 -2.19
CA HIS A 256 13.35 18.20 -0.81
C HIS A 256 12.00 17.78 -0.25
N TYR A 257 10.89 18.09 -0.90
CA TYR A 257 9.57 17.70 -0.39
C TYR A 257 8.57 17.40 -1.47
N THR A 258 7.63 16.55 -1.12
CA THR A 258 6.47 16.19 -1.94
C THR A 258 5.20 16.33 -1.13
N PHE A 259 4.19 16.93 -1.73
CA PHE A 259 2.84 16.99 -1.21
C PHE A 259 1.92 16.23 -2.16
N GLU A 260 1.30 15.15 -1.69
CA GLU A 260 0.43 14.28 -2.50
C GLU A 260 -1.00 14.28 -1.96
N PHE A 261 -1.96 14.47 -2.85
CA PHE A 261 -3.35 14.11 -2.65
C PHE A 261 -3.66 12.86 -3.48
N ALA A 262 -4.25 11.83 -2.87
CA ALA A 262 -4.63 10.61 -3.56
C ALA A 262 -6.11 10.30 -3.34
N TYR A 263 -6.84 10.14 -4.43
CA TYR A 263 -8.17 9.55 -4.47
C TYR A 263 -8.05 8.05 -4.75
N LYS A 264 -8.83 7.23 -4.06
CA LYS A 264 -8.95 5.79 -4.33
C LYS A 264 -10.41 5.38 -4.31
N TYR A 265 -10.86 4.70 -5.36
CA TYR A 265 -12.16 4.02 -5.41
C TYR A 265 -11.94 2.51 -5.28
N SER A 266 -12.60 1.87 -4.34
CA SER A 266 -12.39 0.47 -3.97
C SER A 266 -13.69 -0.33 -4.05
N ILE A 267 -13.60 -1.52 -4.63
CA ILE A 267 -14.69 -2.47 -4.82
C ILE A 267 -14.29 -3.77 -4.13
N PRO A 268 -14.69 -3.99 -2.87
CA PRO A 268 -14.45 -5.25 -2.18
C PRO A 268 -15.30 -6.37 -2.82
N VAL A 269 -14.74 -7.58 -2.86
CA VAL A 269 -15.42 -8.80 -3.32
C VAL A 269 -15.10 -9.95 -2.38
N ASN A 270 -15.95 -10.95 -2.28
CA ASN A 270 -15.77 -12.11 -1.39
C ASN A 270 -15.48 -11.70 0.06
N VAL A 271 -16.26 -10.73 0.56
CA VAL A 271 -16.08 -10.19 1.93
C VAL A 271 -16.62 -11.19 2.94
N GLU A 272 -15.80 -11.54 3.91
CA GLU A 272 -16.16 -12.44 5.00
C GLU A 272 -16.46 -11.66 6.30
N GLY A 273 -17.25 -12.29 7.17
CA GLY A 273 -17.55 -11.81 8.51
C GLY A 273 -18.23 -10.45 8.57
N ILE A 274 -17.79 -9.63 9.53
CA ILE A 274 -18.42 -8.35 9.89
C ILE A 274 -17.91 -7.15 9.08
N LEU A 275 -17.01 -7.39 8.12
CA LEU A 275 -16.38 -6.31 7.36
C LEU A 275 -17.36 -5.66 6.38
N ARG A 276 -17.13 -4.39 6.05
CA ARG A 276 -17.99 -3.67 5.10
C ARG A 276 -17.88 -4.23 3.70
N ASN A 277 -19.03 -4.61 3.13
CA ASN A 277 -19.14 -5.14 1.77
C ASN A 277 -19.83 -4.11 0.87
N ARG A 278 -19.21 -2.97 0.66
CA ARG A 278 -19.70 -1.93 -0.25
C ARG A 278 -18.56 -1.21 -0.94
N ARG A 279 -18.87 -0.65 -2.10
CA ARG A 279 -17.95 0.21 -2.85
C ARG A 279 -17.74 1.52 -2.09
N GLU A 280 -16.48 1.96 -1.99
CA GLU A 280 -16.15 3.14 -1.21
C GLU A 280 -15.06 3.98 -1.85
N SER A 281 -15.12 5.29 -1.57
CA SER A 281 -14.10 6.26 -1.94
C SER A 281 -13.24 6.60 -0.73
N PHE A 282 -11.93 6.66 -0.94
CA PHE A 282 -10.93 6.99 0.06
C PHE A 282 -10.10 8.18 -0.43
N TYR A 283 -9.73 9.01 0.52
CA TYR A 283 -8.91 10.19 0.30
C TYR A 283 -7.69 10.10 1.21
N ASN A 284 -6.53 10.39 0.65
CA ASN A 284 -5.28 10.46 1.38
C ASN A 284 -4.58 11.77 1.07
N LEU A 285 -4.01 12.39 2.10
CA LEU A 285 -3.16 13.56 1.99
C LEU A 285 -1.82 13.20 2.61
N THR A 286 -0.73 13.39 1.88
CA THR A 286 0.60 12.98 2.33
C THR A 286 1.60 14.10 2.09
N PHE A 287 2.47 14.33 3.06
CA PHE A 287 3.63 15.21 2.96
C PHE A 287 4.88 14.41 3.27
N TYR A 288 5.90 14.51 2.42
CA TYR A 288 7.22 13.94 2.63
C TYR A 288 8.28 15.02 2.57
N TYR A 289 9.27 14.89 3.43
CA TYR A 289 10.51 15.66 3.38
C TYR A 289 11.71 14.73 3.24
N LEU A 290 12.62 15.07 2.32
CA LEU A 290 13.79 14.27 1.95
C LEU A 290 15.08 15.00 2.27
N PHE A 291 15.95 14.32 3.03
CA PHE A 291 17.32 14.76 3.36
C PHE A 291 18.31 13.87 2.59
N TYR A 292 19.36 14.47 1.95
CA TYR A 292 20.48 13.79 1.30
C TYR A 292 21.81 14.47 1.58
#